data_452aba96ce666c8746a103c9860a7738
#
_entry.id   452aba96ce666c8746a103c9860a7738
#
_cell.length_a   1.000
_cell.length_b   1.000
_cell.length_c   1.000
_cell.angle_alpha   90.00
_cell.angle_beta   90.00
_cell.angle_gamma   90.00
#
_symmetry.space_group_name_H-M   'P 1'
#
loop_
_entity.id
_entity.type
_entity.pdbx_description
1 polymer ?
#
loop_
_entity_poly.entity_id
_entity_poly.type
_entity_poly.pdbx_seq_one_letter_code
_entity_poly.pdbx_strand_id
1 'polypeptide(L)'
;MILLLLACSGTGATDSKGGTSPTLSSVQSEVFNASCAFSTCHAAPGASGLVLEDGSAWSALVTVESADNPGAILVIPGDANGSYLVQKLRGDAGIVGDEMPAGNPLDAERIQLVVDWIDAGAADD
;
A
#
# COMPACT_ATOMS: atom_id res chain seq x y z
N MET A 1 -22.82 -0.32 40.43
CA MET A 1 -22.55 -0.45 39.92
C MET A 1 -21.76 -0.34 39.00
N ILE A 2 -21.51 -0.43 38.39
CA ILE A 2 -20.81 -0.46 37.78
C ILE A 2 -20.18 -0.34 36.80
N LEU A 3 -19.99 -0.21 36.40
CA LEU A 3 -19.37 -0.19 35.69
C LEU A 3 -18.74 -0.19 34.68
N LEU A 4 -18.72 -0.19 34.40
CA LEU A 4 -18.12 -0.39 33.62
C LEU A 4 -17.51 -0.15 32.69
N LEU A 5 -17.46 0.03 32.48
CA LEU A 5 -17.00 0.16 31.72
C LEU A 5 -16.14 0.23 30.94
N LEU A 6 -15.99 0.20 30.94
CA LEU A 6 -15.15 0.20 30.37
C LEU A 6 -14.61 0.00 29.43
N ALA A 7 -14.84 -0.29 29.24
CA ALA A 7 -14.40 -0.59 28.51
C ALA A 7 -13.81 -0.13 27.51
N CYS A 8 -13.89 0.11 27.28
CA CYS A 8 -13.49 0.44 26.54
C CYS A 8 -12.59 0.53 25.95
N SER A 9 -12.38 0.39 26.14
CA SER A 9 -11.56 0.53 25.77
C SER A 9 -10.88 0.22 24.99
N GLY A 10 -10.91 -0.13 24.74
CA GLY A 10 -10.29 -0.46 24.19
C GLY A 10 -9.90 -0.26 23.27
N THR A 11 -10.10 -0.08 23.14
CA THR A 11 -9.82 0.10 22.49
C THR A 11 -9.11 0.41 21.80
N GLY A 12 -9.16 0.38 21.59
CA GLY A 12 -8.67 0.66 20.99
C GLY A 12 -7.64 0.83 20.63
N ALA A 13 -7.48 1.03 20.92
CA ALA A 13 -6.50 1.36 20.81
C ALA A 13 -5.72 0.94 19.98
N THR A 14 -5.82 0.57 19.76
CA THR A 14 -5.24 0.07 19.19
C THR A 14 -4.58 0.48 18.17
N ASP A 15 -4.68 0.71 17.66
CA ASP A 15 -4.14 1.11 16.72
C ASP A 15 -3.08 1.70 16.77
N SER A 16 -2.87 1.65 17.38
CA SER A 16 -1.85 2.09 17.57
C SER A 16 -0.80 2.21 16.70
N LYS A 17 -0.44 1.69 15.94
CA LYS A 17 0.49 1.80 15.09
C LYS A 17 0.62 3.11 14.55
N GLY A 18 1.01 4.13 15.05
CA GLY A 18 1.16 5.47 14.56
C GLY A 18 -0.14 6.19 14.29
N GLY A 19 -1.22 5.52 14.51
CA GLY A 19 -2.52 6.12 14.39
C GLY A 19 -3.00 6.44 12.99
N THR A 20 -2.31 5.95 11.96
CA THR A 20 -2.73 6.19 10.58
C THR A 20 -3.75 5.14 10.18
N SER A 21 -4.92 5.57 9.74
CA SER A 21 -5.96 4.66 9.27
C SER A 21 -5.57 4.05 7.93
N PRO A 22 -5.86 2.77 7.70
CA PRO A 22 -5.50 2.13 6.43
C PRO A 22 -6.51 2.43 5.32
N THR A 23 -6.49 3.67 4.85
CA THR A 23 -7.30 4.12 3.73
C THR A 23 -6.42 4.39 2.52
N LEU A 24 -7.02 4.45 1.34
CA LEU A 24 -6.26 4.85 0.16
C LEU A 24 -5.68 6.25 0.36
N SER A 25 -6.45 7.16 0.97
CA SER A 25 -5.96 8.52 1.21
C SER A 25 -4.69 8.52 2.04
N SER A 26 -4.61 7.70 3.09
CA SER A 26 -3.41 7.64 3.90
C SER A 26 -2.26 6.96 3.16
N VAL A 27 -2.53 5.89 2.41
CA VAL A 27 -1.52 5.24 1.59
C VAL A 27 -0.99 6.22 0.54
N GLN A 28 -1.88 7.00 -0.07
CA GLN A 28 -1.48 7.97 -1.07
C GLN A 28 -0.52 9.01 -0.48
N SER A 29 -0.87 9.60 0.65
CA SER A 29 -0.06 10.68 1.23
C SER A 29 1.21 10.16 1.89
N GLU A 30 1.14 9.01 2.57
CA GLU A 30 2.27 8.50 3.35
C GLU A 30 3.23 7.67 2.51
N VAL A 31 2.76 7.07 1.44
CA VAL A 31 3.57 6.15 0.66
C VAL A 31 3.74 6.63 -0.78
N PHE A 32 2.67 6.74 -1.54
CA PHE A 32 2.79 7.00 -2.97
C PHE A 32 3.35 8.39 -3.26
N ASN A 33 2.77 9.42 -2.66
CA ASN A 33 3.26 10.79 -2.90
C ASN A 33 4.64 11.01 -2.31
N ALA A 34 4.93 10.35 -1.20
CA ALA A 34 6.20 10.56 -0.48
C ALA A 34 7.36 9.81 -1.10
N SER A 35 7.10 8.67 -1.75
CA SER A 35 8.19 7.76 -2.15
C SER A 35 8.08 7.20 -3.56
N CYS A 36 6.95 7.37 -4.24
CA CYS A 36 6.71 6.66 -5.50
C CYS A 36 6.36 7.58 -6.66
N ALA A 37 5.47 8.55 -6.47
CA ALA A 37 4.89 9.34 -7.55
C ALA A 37 5.78 10.52 -7.96
N PHE A 38 7.03 10.22 -8.30
CA PHE A 38 7.96 11.22 -8.81
C PHE A 38 7.97 11.19 -10.33
N SER A 39 8.33 12.31 -10.95
CA SER A 39 8.27 12.47 -12.40
C SER A 39 9.10 11.44 -13.16
N THR A 40 10.16 10.92 -12.54
CA THR A 40 10.99 9.89 -13.15
C THR A 40 10.59 8.48 -12.76
N CYS A 41 9.54 8.34 -11.95
CA CYS A 41 9.11 7.05 -11.42
C CYS A 41 7.66 6.79 -11.77
N HIS A 42 6.74 7.04 -10.83
CA HIS A 42 5.34 6.66 -10.99
C HIS A 42 4.39 7.86 -11.05
N ALA A 43 4.84 8.95 -11.62
CA ALA A 43 3.97 10.08 -11.94
C ALA A 43 3.77 10.14 -13.44
N ALA A 44 2.69 10.75 -13.89
CA ALA A 44 2.43 10.91 -15.32
C ALA A 44 3.28 12.04 -15.86
N PRO A 45 3.97 11.87 -16.97
CA PRO A 45 4.09 10.68 -17.82
C PRO A 45 5.22 9.76 -17.40
N GLY A 46 5.15 9.19 -16.25
CA GLY A 46 6.21 8.44 -15.59
C GLY A 46 6.94 7.46 -16.48
N ALA A 47 8.20 7.22 -16.16
CA ALA A 47 9.06 6.34 -16.94
C ALA A 47 8.61 4.87 -16.86
N SER A 48 7.97 4.48 -15.78
CA SER A 48 7.57 3.09 -15.57
C SER A 48 6.25 2.72 -16.23
N GLY A 49 5.45 3.71 -16.62
CA GLY A 49 4.13 3.47 -17.17
C GLY A 49 3.06 3.18 -16.13
N LEU A 50 3.44 3.00 -14.86
CA LEU A 50 2.49 2.82 -13.77
C LEU A 50 2.36 4.14 -13.02
N VAL A 51 1.17 4.74 -13.04
CA VAL A 51 0.96 6.07 -12.46
C VAL A 51 0.32 5.94 -11.09
N LEU A 52 1.02 6.41 -10.05
CA LEU A 52 0.59 6.31 -8.66
C LEU A 52 0.24 7.66 -8.05
N GLU A 53 -0.17 8.62 -8.88
CA GLU A 53 -0.60 9.93 -8.42
C GLU A 53 -2.01 9.89 -7.85
N ASP A 54 -2.37 10.95 -7.10
CA ASP A 54 -3.73 11.12 -6.60
C ASP A 54 -4.74 10.97 -7.75
N GLY A 55 -5.78 10.21 -7.49
CA GLY A 55 -6.84 10.01 -8.48
C GLY A 55 -6.54 8.94 -9.51
N SER A 56 -5.29 8.46 -9.59
CA SER A 56 -4.90 7.46 -10.60
C SER A 56 -4.49 6.14 -9.97
N ALA A 57 -4.00 6.15 -8.73
CA ALA A 57 -3.38 4.99 -8.14
C ALA A 57 -4.34 3.80 -7.98
N TRP A 58 -5.57 4.06 -7.56
CA TRP A 58 -6.50 2.96 -7.30
C TRP A 58 -6.77 2.16 -8.57
N SER A 59 -7.13 2.84 -9.65
CA SER A 59 -7.45 2.15 -10.90
C SER A 59 -6.22 1.57 -11.57
N ALA A 60 -5.04 2.08 -11.25
CA ALA A 60 -3.79 1.54 -11.80
C ALA A 60 -3.33 0.28 -11.08
N LEU A 61 -3.80 0.05 -9.85
CA LEU A 61 -3.30 -1.02 -9.00
C LEU A 61 -4.30 -2.13 -8.74
N VAL A 62 -5.55 -1.76 -8.41
CA VAL A 62 -6.49 -2.74 -7.85
C VAL A 62 -7.01 -3.65 -8.96
N THR A 63 -6.75 -4.93 -8.81
CA THR A 63 -7.07 -6.01 -9.73
C THR A 63 -6.38 -5.90 -11.10
N VAL A 64 -5.30 -5.14 -11.18
CA VAL A 64 -4.56 -4.92 -12.42
C VAL A 64 -3.34 -5.84 -12.48
N GLU A 65 -3.16 -6.48 -13.62
CA GLU A 65 -2.02 -7.36 -13.85
C GLU A 65 -0.75 -6.52 -14.05
N SER A 66 0.36 -7.00 -13.48
CA SER A 66 1.65 -6.36 -13.65
C SER A 66 2.13 -6.50 -15.10
N ALA A 67 2.59 -5.39 -15.68
CA ALA A 67 3.14 -5.44 -17.04
C ALA A 67 4.48 -6.17 -17.07
N ASP A 68 5.27 -6.06 -16.00
CA ASP A 68 6.60 -6.66 -15.94
C ASP A 68 6.60 -8.10 -15.52
N ASN A 69 5.54 -8.56 -14.87
CA ASN A 69 5.44 -9.91 -14.36
C ASN A 69 4.05 -10.46 -14.70
N PRO A 70 3.84 -10.87 -15.95
CA PRO A 70 2.52 -11.32 -16.38
C PRO A 70 1.99 -12.46 -15.50
N GLY A 71 0.72 -12.38 -15.15
CA GLY A 71 0.08 -13.31 -14.25
C GLY A 71 0.05 -12.86 -12.80
N ALA A 72 0.87 -11.87 -12.44
CA ALA A 72 0.86 -11.30 -11.09
C ALA A 72 -0.08 -10.11 -11.05
N ILE A 73 -0.94 -10.07 -10.04
CA ILE A 73 -1.88 -8.95 -9.86
C ILE A 73 -1.27 -7.97 -8.88
N LEU A 74 -1.29 -6.69 -9.23
CA LEU A 74 -0.63 -5.65 -8.44
C LEU A 74 -1.25 -5.53 -7.05
N VAL A 75 -2.56 -5.43 -6.96
CA VAL A 75 -3.28 -5.41 -5.68
C VAL A 75 -4.47 -6.34 -5.77
N ILE A 76 -4.49 -7.35 -4.90
CA ILE A 76 -5.63 -8.27 -4.76
C ILE A 76 -6.36 -7.85 -3.48
N PRO A 77 -7.57 -7.28 -3.59
CA PRO A 77 -8.30 -6.85 -2.40
C PRO A 77 -8.44 -8.00 -1.41
N GLY A 78 -8.08 -7.75 -0.16
CA GLY A 78 -8.17 -8.74 0.90
C GLY A 78 -6.98 -9.70 0.98
N ASP A 79 -5.99 -9.57 0.10
CA ASP A 79 -4.86 -10.51 0.05
C ASP A 79 -3.55 -9.76 -0.18
N ALA A 80 -3.02 -9.17 0.87
CA ALA A 80 -1.79 -8.40 0.77
C ALA A 80 -0.61 -9.28 0.37
N ASN A 81 -0.51 -10.50 0.94
CA ASN A 81 0.62 -11.37 0.64
C ASN A 81 0.64 -11.83 -0.80
N GLY A 82 -0.52 -11.96 -1.44
CA GLY A 82 -0.62 -12.32 -2.84
C GLY A 82 -0.51 -11.15 -3.79
N SER A 83 -0.51 -9.92 -3.26
CA SER A 83 -0.43 -8.71 -4.08
C SER A 83 1.00 -8.44 -4.47
N TYR A 84 1.24 -8.29 -5.78
CA TYR A 84 2.60 -8.08 -6.30
C TYR A 84 3.20 -6.79 -5.79
N LEU A 85 2.38 -5.76 -5.57
CA LEU A 85 2.85 -4.49 -5.00
C LEU A 85 3.57 -4.74 -3.67
N VAL A 86 2.99 -5.55 -2.79
CA VAL A 86 3.58 -5.84 -1.49
C VAL A 86 4.90 -6.61 -1.66
N GLN A 87 4.93 -7.54 -2.60
CA GLN A 87 6.16 -8.30 -2.88
C GLN A 87 7.27 -7.38 -3.34
N LYS A 88 6.96 -6.40 -4.19
CA LYS A 88 7.93 -5.42 -4.65
C LYS A 88 8.43 -4.53 -3.51
N LEU A 89 7.54 -4.16 -2.60
CA LEU A 89 7.93 -3.32 -1.45
C LEU A 89 8.81 -4.08 -0.47
N ARG A 90 8.61 -5.38 -0.34
CA ARG A 90 9.39 -6.22 0.57
C ARG A 90 10.66 -6.74 -0.05
N GLY A 91 10.80 -6.69 -1.37
CA GLY A 91 11.94 -7.29 -2.05
C GLY A 91 11.91 -8.81 -2.02
N ASP A 92 10.72 -9.40 -2.10
CA ASP A 92 10.55 -10.85 -2.04
C ASP A 92 11.24 -11.53 -3.22
N ALA A 93 11.62 -12.78 -3.02
CA ALA A 93 12.15 -13.60 -4.11
C ALA A 93 11.07 -13.77 -5.17
N GLY A 94 11.46 -13.73 -6.43
CA GLY A 94 10.52 -13.90 -7.53
C GLY A 94 10.00 -12.61 -8.13
N ILE A 95 10.34 -11.47 -7.55
CA ILE A 95 9.98 -10.21 -8.20
C ILE A 95 10.86 -9.99 -9.43
N VAL A 96 10.32 -9.23 -10.39
CA VAL A 96 11.05 -8.85 -11.58
C VAL A 96 11.66 -7.47 -11.34
N GLY A 97 12.98 -7.36 -11.51
CA GLY A 97 13.68 -6.12 -11.27
C GLY A 97 13.92 -5.88 -9.78
N ASP A 98 14.16 -4.65 -9.43
CA ASP A 98 14.57 -4.28 -8.09
C ASP A 98 13.39 -4.11 -7.14
N GLU A 99 13.70 -4.23 -5.86
CA GLU A 99 12.78 -3.85 -4.80
C GLU A 99 12.36 -2.39 -4.96
N MET A 100 11.11 -2.08 -4.63
CA MET A 100 10.59 -0.71 -4.73
C MET A 100 10.41 -0.10 -3.33
N PRO A 101 10.64 1.20 -3.16
CA PRO A 101 11.21 2.15 -4.14
C PRO A 101 12.68 1.81 -4.44
N ALA A 102 13.05 1.99 -5.71
CA ALA A 102 14.38 1.60 -6.15
C ALA A 102 15.47 2.36 -5.37
N GLY A 103 16.37 1.60 -4.77
CA GLY A 103 17.50 2.17 -4.05
C GLY A 103 17.17 2.79 -2.69
N ASN A 104 15.92 2.79 -2.27
CA ASN A 104 15.51 3.41 -1.02
C ASN A 104 14.27 2.72 -0.45
N PRO A 105 14.42 1.51 0.10
CA PRO A 105 13.28 0.73 0.57
C PRO A 105 12.44 1.46 1.60
N LEU A 106 11.14 1.21 1.58
CA LEU A 106 10.24 1.75 2.58
C LEU A 106 10.50 1.13 3.95
N ASP A 107 10.23 1.89 5.00
CA ASP A 107 10.28 1.33 6.34
C ASP A 107 9.10 0.39 6.60
N ALA A 108 9.23 -0.39 7.67
CA ALA A 108 8.24 -1.41 7.98
C ALA A 108 6.85 -0.84 8.25
N GLU A 109 6.78 0.35 8.84
CA GLU A 109 5.48 0.96 9.15
C GLU A 109 4.71 1.34 7.90
N ARG A 110 5.41 1.87 6.90
CA ARG A 110 4.75 2.25 5.65
C ARG A 110 4.34 1.03 4.85
N ILE A 111 5.17 0.00 4.83
CA ILE A 111 4.78 -1.27 4.20
C ILE A 111 3.55 -1.84 4.90
N GLN A 112 3.52 -1.79 6.23
CA GLN A 112 2.38 -2.30 6.99
C GLN A 112 1.11 -1.51 6.69
N LEU A 113 1.21 -0.21 6.47
CA LEU A 113 0.05 0.61 6.10
C LEU A 113 -0.55 0.12 4.78
N VAL A 114 0.30 -0.17 3.80
CA VAL A 114 -0.17 -0.72 2.52
C VAL A 114 -0.81 -2.09 2.72
N VAL A 115 -0.18 -2.95 3.51
CA VAL A 115 -0.71 -4.28 3.81
C VAL A 115 -2.09 -4.18 4.46
N ASP A 116 -2.23 -3.30 5.45
CA ASP A 116 -3.49 -3.15 6.18
C ASP A 116 -4.59 -2.62 5.25
N TRP A 117 -4.25 -1.69 4.37
CA TRP A 117 -5.22 -1.18 3.39
C TRP A 117 -5.71 -2.30 2.48
N ILE A 118 -4.77 -3.10 1.95
CA ILE A 118 -5.14 -4.19 1.05
C ILE A 118 -5.97 -5.24 1.78
N ASP A 119 -5.54 -5.64 2.97
CA ASP A 119 -6.25 -6.68 3.73
C ASP A 119 -7.65 -6.22 4.15
N ALA A 120 -7.85 -4.92 4.31
CA ALA A 120 -9.17 -4.36 4.60
C ALA A 120 -10.06 -4.26 3.37
N GLY A 121 -9.56 -4.58 2.18
CA GLY A 121 -10.35 -4.62 0.96
C GLY A 121 -9.89 -3.67 -0.13
N ALA A 122 -8.81 -2.93 0.09
CA ALA A 122 -8.22 -2.00 -0.89
C ALA A 122 -9.27 -1.03 -1.43
N ALA A 123 -10.01 -0.39 -0.55
CA ALA A 123 -11.08 0.51 -0.94
C ALA A 123 -10.52 1.80 -1.55
N ASP A 124 -11.33 2.43 -2.39
CA ASP A 124 -10.99 3.71 -3.00
C ASP A 124 -11.51 4.82 -2.07
N ASP A 125 -10.88 4.97 -0.93
CA ASP A 125 -11.28 5.90 0.11
C ASP A 125 -10.13 6.81 0.53
#